data_c47b726b083cab75c35436747c6b7a9d
#
_entry.id   c47b726b083cab75c35436747c6b7a9d
#
_cell.length_a   1.000
_cell.length_b   1.000
_cell.length_c   1.000
_cell.angle_alpha   90.00
_cell.angle_beta   90.00
_cell.angle_gamma   90.00
#
_symmetry.space_group_name_H-M   'P 1'
#
loop_
_entity.id
_entity.type
_entity.pdbx_description
1 polymer ?
#
loop_
_entity_poly.entity_id
_entity_poly.type
_entity_poly.pdbx_seq_one_letter_code
_entity_poly.pdbx_strand_id
1 'polypeptide(L)'
;NTYPVFPLCHLQPSRTTMTTLKTRKPCITTISEICDSEDHTKNHQHTKLPPVIKDLVANWSSNDCFEHISPVALPSHPAIIDIIRQTRSLLFPGYFSAAKLHQNNLEYFIGQETTDLYDKLTEQIMMAIRHDCRRMLQPCTNCEERSHRLALAFIETLPQVTATLATDIRATLAGDPATQSPDEVIFCYPGLLAISIYRIAHELYLLKVPIIPRIMTEHAHSLTGIDIHPGATIGPGFFIDHGTGVVIGETTIIGKDVRLYQGVTLGALSLPRDAGEKLRFIKRHPTIEDNVIIYANSTILGGDTVIGANAIIGGNIWLTESVQAGLKVMLKRPELIYT
;
A
#
# COMPACT_ATOMS: atom_id res chain seq x y z
N ASN A 1 -7.25 -32.91 -11.85
CA ASN A 1 -8.48 -33.40 -12.45
C ASN A 1 -8.78 -32.67 -13.74
N THR A 2 -8.48 -33.37 -14.84
CA THR A 2 -9.02 -33.39 -16.19
C THR A 2 -9.24 -32.09 -16.95
N TYR A 3 -8.29 -31.80 -17.84
CA TYR A 3 -8.49 -30.93 -18.99
C TYR A 3 -9.21 -31.72 -20.14
N PRO A 4 -10.08 -31.10 -20.92
CA PRO A 4 -10.72 -31.77 -22.04
C PRO A 4 -9.78 -31.88 -23.25
N VAL A 5 -9.68 -33.11 -23.78
CA VAL A 5 -8.97 -33.49 -25.01
C VAL A 5 -9.91 -33.26 -26.19
N PHE A 6 -9.47 -32.56 -27.22
CA PHE A 6 -10.17 -32.45 -28.50
C PHE A 6 -9.94 -33.68 -29.36
N PRO A 7 -10.94 -34.20 -30.06
CA PRO A 7 -10.79 -35.40 -30.89
C PRO A 7 -10.20 -35.09 -32.27
N LEU A 8 -9.26 -35.96 -32.68
CA LEU A 8 -8.69 -36.05 -34.01
C LEU A 8 -9.73 -36.55 -35.01
N CYS A 9 -9.97 -35.80 -36.08
CA CYS A 9 -10.79 -36.26 -37.20
C CYS A 9 -10.02 -37.22 -38.11
N HIS A 10 -10.41 -38.50 -38.12
CA HIS A 10 -10.00 -39.47 -39.14
C HIS A 10 -10.78 -39.22 -40.44
N LEU A 11 -10.05 -38.97 -41.51
CA LEU A 11 -10.58 -38.98 -42.88
C LEU A 11 -10.27 -40.36 -43.52
N GLN A 12 -11.31 -41.12 -43.84
CA GLN A 12 -11.24 -42.27 -44.76
C GLN A 12 -11.40 -41.84 -46.22
N PRO A 13 -10.76 -42.51 -47.20
CA PRO A 13 -10.85 -42.15 -48.57
C PRO A 13 -12.03 -42.88 -49.28
N SER A 14 -12.92 -42.15 -49.92
CA SER A 14 -13.90 -42.70 -50.89
C SER A 14 -13.47 -42.42 -52.32
N ARG A 15 -13.42 -43.47 -53.10
CA ARG A 15 -13.25 -43.48 -54.58
C ARG A 15 -14.50 -42.89 -55.24
N THR A 16 -14.34 -42.12 -56.27
CA THR A 16 -14.91 -42.39 -57.63
C THR A 16 -15.11 -41.09 -58.43
N THR A 17 -14.71 -41.21 -59.66
CA THR A 17 -15.11 -40.60 -60.95
C THR A 17 -14.55 -39.25 -61.37
N MET A 18 -13.77 -39.37 -62.45
CA MET A 18 -13.33 -38.30 -63.38
C MET A 18 -14.52 -37.56 -63.98
N THR A 19 -14.55 -36.25 -63.90
CA THR A 19 -15.26 -35.39 -64.84
C THR A 19 -14.51 -34.05 -65.00
N THR A 20 -14.05 -33.86 -66.20
CA THR A 20 -13.62 -32.63 -66.90
C THR A 20 -13.13 -31.42 -66.09
N LEU A 21 -11.85 -31.11 -66.28
CA LEU A 21 -11.16 -29.89 -65.90
C LEU A 21 -11.81 -28.67 -66.54
N LYS A 22 -12.35 -27.77 -65.71
CA LYS A 22 -12.40 -26.35 -66.00
C LYS A 22 -11.25 -25.69 -65.23
N THR A 23 -10.35 -25.07 -65.96
CA THR A 23 -9.19 -24.33 -65.42
C THR A 23 -9.62 -23.27 -64.43
N ARG A 24 -9.43 -23.53 -63.12
CA ARG A 24 -9.42 -22.50 -62.09
C ARG A 24 -8.03 -21.90 -62.07
N LYS A 25 -7.94 -20.56 -62.27
CA LYS A 25 -6.73 -19.79 -61.96
C LYS A 25 -6.33 -20.05 -60.53
N PRO A 26 -5.04 -20.30 -60.21
CA PRO A 26 -4.58 -20.46 -58.87
C PRO A 26 -4.75 -19.10 -58.13
N CYS A 27 -5.53 -19.08 -57.06
CA CYS A 27 -5.54 -18.00 -56.08
C CYS A 27 -4.32 -18.22 -55.20
N ILE A 28 -3.14 -17.85 -55.68
CA ILE A 28 -1.92 -17.75 -54.85
C ILE A 28 -1.90 -16.30 -54.39
N THR A 29 -2.61 -16.01 -53.31
CA THR A 29 -2.27 -14.86 -52.49
C THR A 29 -1.00 -15.24 -51.73
N THR A 30 0.12 -14.70 -52.12
CA THR A 30 1.40 -14.95 -51.49
C THR A 30 1.37 -14.43 -50.07
N ILE A 31 1.97 -15.14 -49.14
CA ILE A 31 2.05 -14.76 -47.70
C ILE A 31 2.61 -13.33 -47.55
N SER A 32 3.44 -12.87 -48.49
CA SER A 32 3.93 -11.48 -48.55
C SER A 32 2.80 -10.45 -48.75
N GLU A 33 1.78 -10.72 -49.57
CA GLU A 33 0.69 -9.76 -49.81
C GLU A 33 -0.22 -9.62 -48.59
N ILE A 34 -0.33 -10.67 -47.77
CA ILE A 34 -1.10 -10.62 -46.50
C ILE A 34 -0.31 -9.83 -45.44
N CYS A 35 1.00 -10.03 -45.33
CA CYS A 35 1.85 -9.27 -44.42
C CYS A 35 1.95 -7.77 -44.82
N ASP A 36 2.05 -7.47 -46.11
CA ASP A 36 2.07 -6.08 -46.59
C ASP A 36 0.74 -5.35 -46.29
N SER A 37 -0.40 -6.04 -46.35
CA SER A 37 -1.70 -5.44 -46.02
C SER A 37 -1.83 -5.12 -44.51
N GLU A 38 -1.24 -5.91 -43.64
CA GLU A 38 -1.22 -5.63 -42.18
C GLU A 38 -0.32 -4.43 -41.85
N ASP A 39 0.82 -4.29 -42.51
CA ASP A 39 1.72 -3.14 -42.34
C ASP A 39 1.10 -1.83 -42.86
N HIS A 40 0.38 -1.88 -43.97
CA HIS A 40 -0.38 -0.73 -44.46
C HIS A 40 -1.50 -0.31 -43.49
N THR A 41 -2.16 -1.27 -42.84
CA THR A 41 -3.20 -0.98 -41.87
C THR A 41 -2.63 -0.35 -40.59
N LYS A 42 -1.47 -0.84 -40.09
CA LYS A 42 -0.75 -0.24 -38.97
C LYS A 42 -0.29 1.18 -39.27
N ASN A 43 0.32 1.42 -40.44
CA ASN A 43 0.74 2.75 -40.87
C ASN A 43 -0.43 3.73 -40.96
N HIS A 44 -1.59 3.28 -41.48
CA HIS A 44 -2.78 4.13 -41.57
C HIS A 44 -3.37 4.48 -40.20
N GLN A 45 -3.26 3.60 -39.20
CA GLN A 45 -3.68 3.91 -37.82
C GLN A 45 -2.72 4.90 -37.16
N HIS A 46 -1.40 4.78 -37.38
CA HIS A 46 -0.40 5.72 -36.86
C HIS A 46 -0.63 7.16 -37.33
N THR A 47 -1.15 7.36 -38.57
CA THR A 47 -1.45 8.72 -39.08
C THR A 47 -2.57 9.43 -38.32
N LYS A 48 -3.38 8.71 -37.56
CA LYS A 48 -4.45 9.25 -36.70
C LYS A 48 -3.97 9.69 -35.33
N LEU A 49 -2.74 9.32 -34.90
CA LEU A 49 -2.21 9.67 -33.58
C LEU A 49 -1.86 11.15 -33.40
N PRO A 50 -1.26 11.87 -34.42
CA PRO A 50 -0.87 13.26 -34.22
C PRO A 50 -2.00 14.21 -33.75
N PRO A 51 -3.22 14.18 -34.28
CA PRO A 51 -4.29 15.01 -33.76
C PRO A 51 -4.65 14.65 -32.31
N VAL A 52 -4.73 13.37 -31.99
CA VAL A 52 -5.01 12.90 -30.61
C VAL A 52 -3.91 13.36 -29.64
N ILE A 53 -2.65 13.27 -30.04
CA ILE A 53 -1.50 13.74 -29.24
C ILE A 53 -1.62 15.25 -29.01
N LYS A 54 -1.96 16.01 -30.03
CA LYS A 54 -2.17 17.47 -29.91
C LYS A 54 -3.27 17.81 -28.94
N ASP A 55 -4.40 17.10 -29.01
CA ASP A 55 -5.53 17.29 -28.12
C ASP A 55 -5.18 16.91 -26.67
N LEU A 56 -4.43 15.82 -26.46
CA LEU A 56 -3.91 15.43 -25.14
C LEU A 56 -3.02 16.53 -24.56
N VAL A 57 -2.05 17.04 -25.31
CA VAL A 57 -1.14 18.11 -24.87
C VAL A 57 -1.92 19.37 -24.55
N ALA A 58 -2.91 19.75 -25.39
CA ALA A 58 -3.75 20.92 -25.13
C ALA A 58 -4.57 20.78 -23.84
N ASN A 59 -5.16 19.59 -23.61
CA ASN A 59 -5.89 19.31 -22.39
C ASN A 59 -4.99 19.38 -21.14
N TRP A 60 -3.79 18.84 -21.20
CA TRP A 60 -2.85 18.93 -20.07
C TRP A 60 -2.45 20.37 -19.76
N SER A 61 -2.20 21.17 -20.80
CA SER A 61 -1.80 22.58 -20.64
C SER A 61 -2.92 23.47 -20.13
N SER A 62 -4.18 23.07 -20.25
CA SER A 62 -5.35 23.81 -19.80
C SER A 62 -5.85 23.42 -18.41
N ASN A 63 -5.26 22.39 -17.78
CA ASN A 63 -5.68 21.86 -16.48
C ASN A 63 -4.65 22.13 -15.39
N ASP A 64 -4.97 22.99 -14.45
CA ASP A 64 -4.14 23.31 -13.28
C ASP A 64 -3.79 22.08 -12.41
N CYS A 65 -4.56 20.99 -12.55
CA CYS A 65 -4.34 19.73 -11.80
C CYS A 65 -3.13 18.93 -12.27
N PHE A 66 -2.60 19.21 -13.48
CA PHE A 66 -1.54 18.43 -14.12
C PHE A 66 -0.25 19.24 -14.34
N GLU A 67 0.02 20.25 -13.52
CA GLU A 67 1.17 21.16 -13.64
C GLU A 67 2.56 20.48 -13.52
N HIS A 68 2.66 19.20 -13.88
CA HIS A 68 3.87 18.43 -13.55
C HIS A 68 4.84 18.26 -14.72
N ILE A 69 4.66 18.98 -15.82
CA ILE A 69 5.64 19.03 -16.92
C ILE A 69 6.78 19.97 -16.53
N SER A 70 7.67 19.48 -15.68
CA SER A 70 8.76 20.26 -15.11
C SER A 70 10.06 19.46 -15.08
N PRO A 71 11.21 20.13 -15.22
CA PRO A 71 12.52 19.49 -15.03
C PRO A 71 12.82 19.07 -13.58
N VAL A 72 11.98 19.46 -12.62
CA VAL A 72 12.13 18.99 -11.22
C VAL A 72 11.61 17.57 -11.11
N ALA A 73 12.50 16.62 -10.86
CA ALA A 73 12.15 15.23 -10.69
C ALA A 73 11.23 15.05 -9.46
N LEU A 74 10.18 14.26 -9.62
CA LEU A 74 9.35 13.75 -8.53
C LEU A 74 10.06 12.61 -7.81
N PRO A 75 9.72 12.34 -6.53
CA PRO A 75 10.09 11.10 -5.89
C PRO A 75 9.68 9.90 -6.73
N SER A 76 10.58 8.94 -6.91
CA SER A 76 10.33 7.75 -7.71
C SER A 76 9.54 6.72 -6.91
N HIS A 77 8.32 6.38 -7.36
CA HIS A 77 7.52 5.33 -6.72
C HIS A 77 8.26 3.99 -6.60
N PRO A 78 8.94 3.45 -7.65
CA PRO A 78 9.75 2.24 -7.52
C PRO A 78 10.90 2.37 -6.52
N ALA A 79 11.59 3.52 -6.46
CA ALA A 79 12.68 3.74 -5.51
C ALA A 79 12.17 3.76 -4.06
N ILE A 80 10.98 4.32 -3.80
CA ILE A 80 10.36 4.29 -2.47
C ILE A 80 9.99 2.88 -2.06
N ILE A 81 9.50 2.04 -2.97
CA ILE A 81 9.23 0.63 -2.69
C ILE A 81 10.54 -0.12 -2.36
N ASP A 82 11.63 0.19 -3.05
CA ASP A 82 12.95 -0.38 -2.76
C ASP A 82 13.45 0.05 -1.37
N ILE A 83 13.27 1.32 -1.00
CA ILE A 83 13.56 1.84 0.34
C ILE A 83 12.76 1.08 1.41
N ILE A 84 11.46 0.81 1.19
CA ILE A 84 10.65 -0.01 2.12
C ILE A 84 11.26 -1.40 2.29
N ARG A 85 11.62 -2.07 1.19
CA ARG A 85 12.20 -3.43 1.21
C ARG A 85 13.52 -3.43 1.96
N GLN A 86 14.40 -2.48 1.66
CA GLN A 86 15.70 -2.35 2.29
C GLN A 86 15.58 -2.03 3.79
N THR A 87 14.71 -1.10 4.17
CA THR A 87 14.44 -0.80 5.58
C THR A 87 13.91 -2.04 6.32
N ARG A 88 12.97 -2.80 5.73
CA ARG A 88 12.49 -4.04 6.33
C ARG A 88 13.59 -5.11 6.45
N SER A 89 14.55 -5.16 5.53
CA SER A 89 15.71 -6.05 5.63
C SER A 89 16.61 -5.69 6.81
N LEU A 90 16.73 -4.41 7.14
CA LEU A 90 17.44 -3.92 8.32
C LEU A 90 16.68 -4.21 9.63
N LEU A 91 15.35 -4.03 9.62
CA LEU A 91 14.50 -4.28 10.81
C LEU A 91 14.37 -5.78 11.13
N PHE A 92 14.46 -6.65 10.11
CA PHE A 92 14.36 -8.11 10.23
C PHE A 92 15.53 -8.79 9.51
N PRO A 93 16.76 -8.69 10.06
CA PRO A 93 17.95 -9.27 9.42
C PRO A 93 17.79 -10.78 9.26
N GLY A 94 18.14 -11.29 8.07
CA GLY A 94 18.04 -12.71 7.75
C GLY A 94 16.69 -13.17 7.19
N TYR A 95 15.62 -12.35 7.29
CA TYR A 95 14.29 -12.71 6.75
C TYR A 95 14.10 -12.29 5.29
N PHE A 96 14.55 -11.09 4.92
CA PHE A 96 14.24 -10.51 3.61
C PHE A 96 15.50 -10.20 2.77
N SER A 97 16.68 -10.56 3.25
CA SER A 97 17.93 -10.38 2.50
C SER A 97 18.26 -11.61 1.67
N ALA A 98 18.84 -11.40 0.46
CA ALA A 98 19.41 -12.48 -0.35
C ALA A 98 20.74 -13.00 0.23
N ALA A 99 21.39 -12.25 1.10
CA ALA A 99 22.65 -12.61 1.72
C ALA A 99 22.44 -13.63 2.85
N LYS A 100 23.30 -14.65 2.90
CA LYS A 100 23.36 -15.57 4.07
C LYS A 100 24.03 -14.84 5.21
N LEU A 101 23.25 -14.52 6.27
CA LEU A 101 23.74 -13.82 7.44
C LEU A 101 24.25 -14.78 8.50
N HIS A 102 25.38 -14.41 9.11
CA HIS A 102 25.98 -15.04 10.27
C HIS A 102 26.43 -13.95 11.23
N GLN A 103 26.63 -14.28 12.48
CA GLN A 103 27.10 -13.32 13.49
C GLN A 103 28.36 -12.55 13.06
N ASN A 104 29.25 -13.22 12.34
CA ASN A 104 30.54 -12.63 11.92
C ASN A 104 30.43 -11.64 10.75
N ASN A 105 29.31 -11.63 9.98
CA ASN A 105 29.12 -10.71 8.86
C ASN A 105 27.94 -9.77 9.06
N LEU A 106 27.23 -9.90 10.18
CA LEU A 106 26.02 -9.10 10.45
C LEU A 106 26.32 -7.60 10.51
N GLU A 107 27.38 -7.20 11.25
CA GLU A 107 27.76 -5.79 11.37
C GLU A 107 28.14 -5.18 10.01
N TYR A 108 28.89 -5.94 9.19
CA TYR A 108 29.24 -5.51 7.85
C TYR A 108 27.99 -5.36 6.97
N PHE A 109 27.07 -6.32 7.03
CA PHE A 109 25.80 -6.26 6.28
C PHE A 109 24.97 -5.05 6.71
N ILE A 110 24.76 -4.85 8.01
CA ILE A 110 23.99 -3.71 8.53
C ILE A 110 24.66 -2.39 8.12
N GLY A 111 26.00 -2.30 8.18
CA GLY A 111 26.74 -1.11 7.76
C GLY A 111 26.52 -0.78 6.28
N GLN A 112 26.64 -1.78 5.40
CA GLN A 112 26.44 -1.60 3.97
C GLN A 112 25.00 -1.19 3.65
N GLU A 113 24.02 -1.94 4.13
CA GLU A 113 22.60 -1.67 3.88
C GLU A 113 22.15 -0.31 4.42
N THR A 114 22.70 0.09 5.59
CA THR A 114 22.38 1.40 6.18
C THR A 114 22.96 2.55 5.36
N THR A 115 24.18 2.39 4.83
CA THR A 115 24.81 3.38 3.96
C THR A 115 24.04 3.54 2.66
N ASP A 116 23.70 2.43 2.00
CA ASP A 116 22.93 2.43 0.75
C ASP A 116 21.51 3.01 0.97
N LEU A 117 20.88 2.69 2.10
CA LEU A 117 19.59 3.26 2.49
C LEU A 117 19.67 4.78 2.67
N TYR A 118 20.71 5.26 3.36
CA TYR A 118 20.93 6.69 3.58
C TYR A 118 21.03 7.45 2.26
N ASP A 119 21.83 6.96 1.32
CA ASP A 119 22.03 7.61 0.02
C ASP A 119 20.72 7.65 -0.81
N LYS A 120 20.03 6.50 -0.94
CA LYS A 120 18.75 6.42 -1.64
C LYS A 120 17.68 7.29 -1.01
N LEU A 121 17.57 7.26 0.32
CA LEU A 121 16.56 8.03 1.04
C LEU A 121 16.83 9.54 0.93
N THR A 122 18.08 9.95 1.03
CA THR A 122 18.50 11.36 0.84
C THR A 122 18.07 11.88 -0.52
N GLU A 123 18.30 11.12 -1.59
CA GLU A 123 17.90 11.48 -2.94
C GLU A 123 16.38 11.65 -3.07
N GLN A 124 15.60 10.68 -2.57
CA GLN A 124 14.14 10.75 -2.66
C GLN A 124 13.55 11.87 -1.79
N ILE A 125 14.10 12.11 -0.61
CA ILE A 125 13.69 13.24 0.25
C ILE A 125 14.02 14.57 -0.43
N MET A 126 15.18 14.70 -1.06
CA MET A 126 15.55 15.90 -1.80
C MET A 126 14.55 16.21 -2.92
N MET A 127 14.16 15.18 -3.70
CA MET A 127 13.14 15.32 -4.75
C MET A 127 11.79 15.75 -4.16
N ALA A 128 11.37 15.13 -3.06
CA ALA A 128 10.12 15.46 -2.38
C ALA A 128 10.10 16.90 -1.86
N ILE A 129 11.18 17.36 -1.24
CA ILE A 129 11.31 18.75 -0.74
C ILE A 129 11.30 19.75 -1.90
N ARG A 130 12.06 19.49 -2.96
CA ARG A 130 12.11 20.39 -4.13
C ARG A 130 10.74 20.51 -4.80
N HIS A 131 10.02 19.39 -4.91
CA HIS A 131 8.65 19.41 -5.41
C HIS A 131 7.72 20.25 -4.52
N ASP A 132 7.78 20.07 -3.20
CA ASP A 132 6.94 20.81 -2.26
C ASP A 132 7.27 22.31 -2.24
N CYS A 133 8.54 22.68 -2.24
CA CYS A 133 8.98 24.08 -2.37
C CYS A 133 8.41 24.75 -3.62
N ARG A 134 8.44 24.04 -4.76
CA ARG A 134 7.88 24.56 -6.01
C ARG A 134 6.37 24.75 -5.91
N ARG A 135 5.64 23.73 -5.42
CA ARG A 135 4.18 23.79 -5.24
C ARG A 135 3.75 24.95 -4.34
N MET A 136 4.56 25.26 -3.34
CA MET A 136 4.31 26.35 -2.38
C MET A 136 4.92 27.70 -2.82
N LEU A 137 5.49 27.78 -4.03
CA LEU A 137 6.20 28.97 -4.55
C LEU A 137 7.28 29.50 -3.60
N GLN A 138 7.95 28.59 -2.88
CA GLN A 138 9.02 28.92 -1.94
C GLN A 138 10.39 28.76 -2.60
N PRO A 139 11.38 29.62 -2.27
CA PRO A 139 12.73 29.46 -2.78
C PRO A 139 13.33 28.15 -2.25
N CYS A 140 13.90 27.37 -3.16
CA CYS A 140 14.56 26.10 -2.85
C CYS A 140 16.00 26.34 -2.39
N THR A 141 16.15 26.82 -1.15
CA THR A 141 17.45 27.00 -0.50
C THR A 141 17.69 25.83 0.46
N ASN A 142 18.91 25.30 0.51
CA ASN A 142 19.33 24.23 1.45
C ASN A 142 18.54 22.90 1.36
N CYS A 143 17.91 22.59 0.22
CA CYS A 143 17.15 21.35 0.05
C CYS A 143 18.06 20.12 0.20
N GLU A 144 19.29 20.20 -0.25
CA GLU A 144 20.28 19.12 -0.16
C GLU A 144 20.69 18.87 1.30
N GLU A 145 21.18 19.89 1.99
CA GLU A 145 21.56 19.78 3.41
C GLU A 145 20.37 19.28 4.28
N ARG A 146 19.17 19.82 4.01
CA ARG A 146 17.96 19.39 4.71
C ARG A 146 17.65 17.92 4.45
N SER A 147 17.83 17.41 3.22
CA SER A 147 17.57 16.01 2.90
C SER A 147 18.54 15.07 3.61
N HIS A 148 19.83 15.40 3.65
CA HIS A 148 20.84 14.65 4.40
C HIS A 148 20.52 14.56 5.89
N ARG A 149 20.14 15.69 6.50
CA ARG A 149 19.76 15.72 7.91
C ARG A 149 18.52 14.88 8.20
N LEU A 150 17.50 14.93 7.35
CA LEU A 150 16.25 14.17 7.53
C LEU A 150 16.49 12.67 7.32
N ALA A 151 17.31 12.28 6.35
CA ALA A 151 17.65 10.89 6.13
C ALA A 151 18.42 10.31 7.33
N LEU A 152 19.39 11.06 7.88
CA LEU A 152 20.12 10.64 9.08
C LEU A 152 19.16 10.54 10.28
N ALA A 153 18.35 11.55 10.53
CA ALA A 153 17.37 11.54 11.62
C ALA A 153 16.40 10.37 11.55
N PHE A 154 15.99 9.99 10.34
CA PHE A 154 15.16 8.78 10.14
C PHE A 154 15.93 7.50 10.52
N ILE A 155 17.17 7.34 10.06
CA ILE A 155 17.99 6.15 10.38
C ILE A 155 18.20 6.01 11.89
N GLU A 156 18.37 7.12 12.60
CA GLU A 156 18.50 7.14 14.07
C GLU A 156 17.25 6.60 14.78
N THR A 157 16.06 6.59 14.15
CA THR A 157 14.83 6.03 14.73
C THR A 157 14.74 4.50 14.60
N LEU A 158 15.46 3.87 13.66
CA LEU A 158 15.31 2.46 13.34
C LEU A 158 15.50 1.50 14.52
N PRO A 159 16.44 1.71 15.46
CA PRO A 159 16.55 0.86 16.66
C PRO A 159 15.27 0.86 17.50
N GLN A 160 14.63 2.01 17.67
CA GLN A 160 13.36 2.11 18.41
C GLN A 160 12.21 1.48 17.63
N VAL A 161 12.14 1.67 16.31
CA VAL A 161 11.16 1.00 15.45
C VAL A 161 11.27 -0.51 15.55
N THR A 162 12.50 -1.05 15.54
CA THR A 162 12.76 -2.50 15.74
C THR A 162 12.25 -2.98 17.10
N ALA A 163 12.54 -2.25 18.17
CA ALA A 163 12.08 -2.58 19.52
C ALA A 163 10.54 -2.61 19.60
N THR A 164 9.88 -1.65 18.95
CA THR A 164 8.41 -1.56 18.91
C THR A 164 7.81 -2.70 18.10
N LEU A 165 8.36 -3.02 16.93
CA LEU A 165 7.93 -4.16 16.10
C LEU A 165 8.07 -5.49 16.84
N ALA A 166 9.08 -5.66 17.66
CA ALA A 166 9.21 -6.85 18.50
C ALA A 166 8.05 -6.98 19.51
N THR A 167 7.45 -5.88 19.95
CA THR A 167 6.23 -5.94 20.78
C THR A 167 5.00 -6.33 19.96
N ASP A 168 4.88 -5.85 18.71
CA ASP A 168 3.77 -6.20 17.81
C ASP A 168 3.79 -7.68 17.43
N ILE A 169 4.99 -8.25 17.21
CA ILE A 169 5.16 -9.69 16.96
C ILE A 169 4.70 -10.50 18.18
N ARG A 170 5.11 -10.10 19.39
CA ARG A 170 4.68 -10.78 20.62
C ARG A 170 3.17 -10.69 20.84
N ALA A 171 2.57 -9.53 20.55
CA ALA A 171 1.12 -9.35 20.63
C ALA A 171 0.37 -10.25 19.62
N THR A 172 0.92 -10.41 18.41
CA THR A 172 0.37 -11.32 17.40
C THR A 172 0.43 -12.77 17.88
N LEU A 173 1.58 -13.24 18.37
CA LEU A 173 1.76 -14.59 18.92
C LEU A 173 0.83 -14.88 20.13
N ALA A 174 0.62 -13.90 20.97
CA ALA A 174 -0.28 -14.03 22.12
C ALA A 174 -1.76 -13.94 21.71
N GLY A 175 -2.05 -13.30 20.59
CA GLY A 175 -3.40 -12.97 20.16
C GLY A 175 -4.05 -13.95 19.21
N ASP A 176 -3.28 -14.66 18.40
CA ASP A 176 -3.75 -15.64 17.43
C ASP A 176 -3.28 -17.06 17.82
N PRO A 177 -4.19 -17.94 18.27
CA PRO A 177 -3.85 -19.31 18.63
C PRO A 177 -3.38 -20.16 17.43
N ALA A 178 -3.55 -19.70 16.18
CA ALA A 178 -3.07 -20.41 14.98
C ALA A 178 -1.57 -20.19 14.73
N THR A 179 -0.96 -19.15 15.29
CA THR A 179 0.48 -18.87 15.13
C THR A 179 1.34 -19.87 15.86
N GLN A 180 2.40 -20.34 15.18
CA GLN A 180 3.33 -21.33 15.74
C GLN A 180 4.69 -20.72 16.10
N SER A 181 5.10 -19.64 15.44
CA SER A 181 6.42 -19.04 15.65
C SER A 181 6.47 -17.55 15.28
N PRO A 182 7.46 -16.80 15.82
CA PRO A 182 7.75 -15.44 15.35
C PRO A 182 8.05 -15.37 13.86
N ASP A 183 8.71 -16.41 13.32
CA ASP A 183 9.07 -16.48 11.91
C ASP A 183 7.83 -16.48 11.01
N GLU A 184 6.80 -17.24 11.40
CA GLU A 184 5.52 -17.28 10.69
C GLU A 184 4.85 -15.89 10.69
N VAL A 185 4.86 -15.19 11.81
CA VAL A 185 4.32 -13.83 11.91
C VAL A 185 5.05 -12.88 10.96
N ILE A 186 6.40 -12.93 10.95
CA ILE A 186 7.22 -12.05 10.12
C ILE A 186 7.05 -12.32 8.63
N PHE A 187 6.95 -13.59 8.23
CA PHE A 187 6.85 -13.98 6.81
C PHE A 187 5.44 -13.91 6.25
N CYS A 188 4.41 -14.22 7.05
CA CYS A 188 3.09 -14.56 6.51
C CYS A 188 1.99 -13.56 6.85
N TYR A 189 2.10 -12.79 7.95
CA TYR A 189 0.99 -11.98 8.44
C TYR A 189 0.87 -10.63 7.71
N PRO A 190 -0.24 -10.38 6.99
CA PRO A 190 -0.47 -9.09 6.33
C PRO A 190 -0.57 -7.95 7.33
N GLY A 191 -1.10 -8.21 8.55
CA GLY A 191 -1.13 -7.23 9.63
C GLY A 191 0.26 -6.72 9.99
N LEU A 192 1.24 -7.61 10.18
CA LEU A 192 2.62 -7.19 10.50
C LEU A 192 3.30 -6.49 9.32
N LEU A 193 3.01 -6.89 8.08
CA LEU A 193 3.49 -6.18 6.89
C LEU A 193 3.00 -4.73 6.88
N ALA A 194 1.69 -4.53 7.05
CA ALA A 194 1.09 -3.19 7.09
C ALA A 194 1.64 -2.34 8.26
N ILE A 195 1.71 -2.91 9.46
CA ILE A 195 2.21 -2.23 10.66
C ILE A 195 3.70 -1.86 10.49
N SER A 196 4.54 -2.75 9.95
CA SER A 196 5.95 -2.46 9.74
C SER A 196 6.17 -1.29 8.78
N ILE A 197 5.42 -1.26 7.66
CA ILE A 197 5.51 -0.14 6.69
C ILE A 197 4.93 1.13 7.30
N TYR A 198 3.82 1.05 8.04
CA TYR A 198 3.25 2.20 8.76
C TYR A 198 4.27 2.81 9.74
N ARG A 199 4.95 2.00 10.58
CA ARG A 199 5.93 2.52 11.54
C ARG A 199 7.10 3.23 10.86
N ILE A 200 7.60 2.68 9.75
CA ILE A 200 8.60 3.33 8.89
C ILE A 200 8.08 4.68 8.36
N ALA A 201 6.89 4.68 7.80
CA ALA A 201 6.27 5.86 7.23
C ALA A 201 5.93 6.93 8.28
N HIS A 202 5.54 6.50 9.48
CA HIS A 202 5.23 7.38 10.60
C HIS A 202 6.43 8.22 11.05
N GLU A 203 7.61 7.61 11.15
CA GLU A 203 8.84 8.35 11.48
C GLU A 203 9.15 9.44 10.44
N LEU A 204 9.04 9.12 9.15
CA LEU A 204 9.21 10.11 8.09
C LEU A 204 8.11 11.19 8.11
N TYR A 205 6.90 10.83 8.51
CA TYR A 205 5.79 11.79 8.67
C TYR A 205 6.06 12.75 9.83
N LEU A 206 6.55 12.26 10.97
CA LEU A 206 6.95 13.09 12.12
C LEU A 206 8.08 14.06 11.76
N LEU A 207 9.03 13.62 10.93
CA LEU A 207 10.11 14.44 10.38
C LEU A 207 9.62 15.45 9.32
N LYS A 208 8.32 15.46 8.98
CA LYS A 208 7.72 16.35 7.97
C LYS A 208 8.32 16.17 6.57
N VAL A 209 8.66 14.92 6.23
CA VAL A 209 9.03 14.56 4.86
C VAL A 209 7.77 14.59 3.99
N PRO A 210 7.76 15.37 2.89
CA PRO A 210 6.58 15.47 2.04
C PRO A 210 6.33 14.19 1.26
N ILE A 211 5.07 13.86 1.02
CA ILE A 211 4.53 12.82 0.12
C ILE A 211 5.04 11.38 0.34
N ILE A 212 6.33 11.16 0.63
CA ILE A 212 6.94 9.83 0.77
C ILE A 212 6.20 8.95 1.80
N PRO A 213 5.87 9.44 3.02
CA PRO A 213 5.14 8.62 3.99
C PRO A 213 3.80 8.11 3.43
N ARG A 214 3.10 8.94 2.66
CA ARG A 214 1.82 8.55 2.07
C ARG A 214 2.01 7.50 0.96
N ILE A 215 3.02 7.64 0.11
CA ILE A 215 3.34 6.62 -0.90
C ILE A 215 3.63 5.27 -0.23
N MET A 216 4.34 5.26 0.89
CA MET A 216 4.66 4.03 1.64
C MET A 216 3.40 3.35 2.18
N THR A 217 2.50 4.11 2.82
CA THR A 217 1.29 3.53 3.42
C THR A 217 0.28 3.09 2.35
N GLU A 218 0.15 3.81 1.23
CA GLU A 218 -0.67 3.36 0.09
C GLU A 218 -0.11 2.09 -0.57
N HIS A 219 1.22 1.93 -0.60
CA HIS A 219 1.81 0.66 -1.03
C HIS A 219 1.43 -0.49 -0.10
N ALA A 220 1.50 -0.30 1.22
CA ALA A 220 1.04 -1.30 2.19
C ALA A 220 -0.44 -1.63 2.01
N HIS A 221 -1.28 -0.60 1.86
CA HIS A 221 -2.71 -0.75 1.60
C HIS A 221 -2.99 -1.58 0.33
N SER A 222 -2.28 -1.30 -0.76
CA SER A 222 -2.45 -2.05 -2.02
C SER A 222 -2.10 -3.54 -1.91
N LEU A 223 -1.19 -3.91 -1.01
CA LEU A 223 -0.76 -5.29 -0.81
C LEU A 223 -1.63 -6.06 0.18
N THR A 224 -2.17 -5.38 1.19
CA THR A 224 -2.78 -6.02 2.36
C THR A 224 -4.27 -5.75 2.52
N GLY A 225 -4.79 -4.72 1.85
CA GLY A 225 -6.14 -4.20 2.11
C GLY A 225 -6.27 -3.50 3.46
N ILE A 226 -5.15 -3.14 4.12
CA ILE A 226 -5.11 -2.43 5.41
C ILE A 226 -4.66 -1.00 5.16
N ASP A 227 -5.54 -0.03 5.37
CA ASP A 227 -5.27 1.39 5.19
C ASP A 227 -4.95 2.05 6.53
N ILE A 228 -3.67 2.37 6.77
CA ILE A 228 -3.23 3.10 7.96
C ILE A 228 -2.61 4.42 7.50
N HIS A 229 -3.22 5.55 7.86
CA HIS A 229 -2.64 6.86 7.56
C HIS A 229 -1.34 7.06 8.35
N PRO A 230 -0.24 7.56 7.75
CA PRO A 230 1.05 7.71 8.43
C PRO A 230 1.00 8.71 9.60
N GLY A 231 0.00 9.57 9.66
CA GLY A 231 -0.22 10.52 10.76
C GLY A 231 -0.92 9.93 12.00
N ALA A 232 -1.48 8.73 11.91
CA ALA A 232 -2.03 8.06 13.09
C ALA A 232 -0.94 7.81 14.13
N THR A 233 -1.28 7.83 15.41
CA THR A 233 -0.37 7.51 16.52
C THR A 233 -0.74 6.16 17.08
N ILE A 234 0.16 5.17 16.98
CA ILE A 234 -0.11 3.78 17.39
C ILE A 234 0.95 3.31 18.40
N GLY A 235 0.50 2.95 19.59
CA GLY A 235 1.33 2.41 20.66
C GLY A 235 1.97 1.05 20.35
N PRO A 236 2.81 0.53 21.25
CA PRO A 236 3.42 -0.78 21.12
C PRO A 236 2.44 -1.91 21.38
N GLY A 237 2.75 -3.12 20.89
CA GLY A 237 1.90 -4.30 21.08
C GLY A 237 0.64 -4.29 20.22
N PHE A 238 0.66 -3.57 19.10
CA PHE A 238 -0.50 -3.46 18.22
C PHE A 238 -0.62 -4.68 17.31
N PHE A 239 -1.81 -5.28 17.31
CA PHE A 239 -2.10 -6.48 16.52
C PHE A 239 -3.32 -6.29 15.63
N ILE A 240 -3.16 -6.58 14.34
CA ILE A 240 -4.26 -6.67 13.37
C ILE A 240 -4.38 -8.10 12.91
N ASP A 241 -5.50 -8.73 13.19
CA ASP A 241 -5.83 -10.08 12.73
C ASP A 241 -6.62 -10.03 11.42
N HIS A 242 -6.23 -10.89 10.45
CA HIS A 242 -6.71 -10.90 9.05
C HIS A 242 -6.50 -9.57 8.33
N GLY A 243 -7.14 -8.52 8.76
CA GLY A 243 -6.87 -7.12 8.46
C GLY A 243 -7.56 -6.55 7.23
N THR A 244 -8.01 -7.35 6.27
CA THR A 244 -8.64 -6.82 5.04
C THR A 244 -9.76 -5.85 5.37
N GLY A 245 -9.70 -4.63 4.81
CA GLY A 245 -10.70 -3.59 5.01
C GLY A 245 -10.56 -2.80 6.30
N VAL A 246 -9.48 -2.96 7.06
CA VAL A 246 -9.17 -2.06 8.20
C VAL A 246 -8.81 -0.68 7.66
N VAL A 247 -9.39 0.37 8.28
CA VAL A 247 -9.09 1.78 7.98
C VAL A 247 -8.77 2.51 9.28
N ILE A 248 -7.59 3.12 9.35
CA ILE A 248 -7.13 3.93 10.48
C ILE A 248 -6.80 5.34 10.00
N GLY A 249 -7.66 6.31 10.34
CA GLY A 249 -7.55 7.69 9.87
C GLY A 249 -6.43 8.49 10.53
N GLU A 250 -6.04 9.58 9.89
CA GLU A 250 -4.87 10.43 10.20
C GLU A 250 -4.72 10.83 11.67
N THR A 251 -5.80 11.23 12.32
CA THR A 251 -5.73 11.75 13.70
C THR A 251 -6.15 10.72 14.75
N THR A 252 -6.19 9.43 14.38
CA THR A 252 -6.45 8.34 15.32
C THR A 252 -5.31 8.24 16.33
N ILE A 253 -5.66 8.00 17.59
CA ILE A 253 -4.71 7.68 18.66
C ILE A 253 -5.05 6.28 19.15
N ILE A 254 -4.09 5.38 19.16
CA ILE A 254 -4.22 4.00 19.63
C ILE A 254 -3.18 3.77 20.73
N GLY A 255 -3.63 3.29 21.88
CA GLY A 255 -2.79 2.95 23.03
C GLY A 255 -2.00 1.65 22.83
N LYS A 256 -1.57 1.06 23.96
CA LYS A 256 -0.77 -0.18 23.99
C LYS A 256 -1.65 -1.41 23.90
N ASP A 257 -1.11 -2.49 23.34
CA ASP A 257 -1.74 -3.82 23.36
C ASP A 257 -3.18 -3.86 22.81
N VAL A 258 -3.46 -3.00 21.82
CA VAL A 258 -4.76 -2.93 21.14
C VAL A 258 -4.83 -3.96 20.03
N ARG A 259 -6.00 -4.61 19.90
CA ARG A 259 -6.27 -5.63 18.88
C ARG A 259 -7.41 -5.21 17.98
N LEU A 260 -7.19 -5.26 16.66
CA LEU A 260 -8.21 -5.02 15.63
C LEU A 260 -8.39 -6.27 14.76
N TYR A 261 -9.64 -6.50 14.35
CA TYR A 261 -9.98 -7.53 13.38
C TYR A 261 -10.32 -6.88 12.03
N GLN A 262 -10.49 -7.71 10.99
CA GLN A 262 -10.81 -7.27 9.62
C GLN A 262 -12.02 -6.34 9.58
N GLY A 263 -12.01 -5.40 8.63
CA GLY A 263 -13.11 -4.48 8.37
C GLY A 263 -13.35 -3.40 9.43
N VAL A 264 -12.50 -3.31 10.45
CA VAL A 264 -12.61 -2.24 11.48
C VAL A 264 -12.27 -0.89 10.85
N THR A 265 -13.14 0.09 11.07
CA THR A 265 -12.93 1.47 10.61
C THR A 265 -12.84 2.43 11.79
N LEU A 266 -11.72 3.14 11.90
CA LEU A 266 -11.50 4.25 12.82
C LEU A 266 -11.51 5.55 12.02
N GLY A 267 -12.69 6.15 11.83
CA GLY A 267 -12.97 7.18 10.85
C GLY A 267 -13.45 8.52 11.44
N ALA A 268 -13.63 9.50 10.55
CA ALA A 268 -14.29 10.75 10.87
C ALA A 268 -15.82 10.58 10.86
N LEU A 269 -16.53 11.26 11.78
CA LEU A 269 -17.98 11.14 11.90
C LEU A 269 -18.73 11.74 10.70
N SER A 270 -18.28 12.93 10.24
CA SER A 270 -18.89 13.64 9.13
C SER A 270 -17.83 14.47 8.42
N LEU A 271 -17.87 14.45 7.09
CA LEU A 271 -17.00 15.25 6.26
C LEU A 271 -17.86 16.20 5.40
N PRO A 272 -17.92 17.50 5.72
CA PRO A 272 -18.58 18.49 4.85
C PRO A 272 -17.88 18.55 3.49
N ARG A 273 -18.54 19.08 2.47
CA ARG A 273 -17.98 19.14 1.10
C ARG A 273 -16.65 19.89 1.00
N ASP A 274 -16.40 20.84 1.91
CA ASP A 274 -15.19 21.63 2.06
C ASP A 274 -14.26 21.13 3.19
N ALA A 275 -14.38 19.85 3.56
CA ALA A 275 -13.63 19.23 4.66
C ALA A 275 -12.11 19.37 4.52
N GLY A 276 -11.59 19.34 3.29
CA GLY A 276 -10.16 19.42 3.02
C GLY A 276 -9.52 20.71 3.55
N GLU A 277 -10.23 21.83 3.54
CA GLU A 277 -9.75 23.11 4.10
C GLU A 277 -10.03 23.23 5.60
N LYS A 278 -11.25 22.88 6.02
CA LYS A 278 -11.72 23.12 7.40
C LYS A 278 -11.20 22.12 8.42
N LEU A 279 -10.99 20.86 8.02
CA LEU A 279 -10.69 19.77 8.95
C LEU A 279 -9.25 19.26 8.87
N ARG A 280 -8.40 19.84 8.01
CA ARG A 280 -7.03 19.36 7.76
C ARG A 280 -6.18 19.23 9.03
N PHE A 281 -6.35 20.13 10.00
CA PHE A 281 -5.53 20.17 11.22
C PHE A 281 -6.34 19.87 12.50
N ILE A 282 -7.58 19.40 12.36
CA ILE A 282 -8.49 19.16 13.48
C ILE A 282 -8.52 17.66 13.79
N LYS A 283 -8.51 17.32 15.08
CA LYS A 283 -8.77 15.95 15.57
C LYS A 283 -10.18 15.53 15.10
N ARG A 284 -10.26 14.48 14.27
CA ARG A 284 -11.50 14.03 13.64
C ARG A 284 -11.70 12.51 13.68
N HIS A 285 -10.70 11.75 14.17
CA HIS A 285 -10.73 10.31 14.30
C HIS A 285 -10.66 9.88 15.78
N PRO A 286 -11.19 8.73 16.15
CA PRO A 286 -11.32 8.32 17.55
C PRO A 286 -10.00 8.12 18.28
N THR A 287 -10.09 8.02 19.61
CA THR A 287 -9.01 7.59 20.49
C THR A 287 -9.37 6.21 21.06
N ILE A 288 -8.45 5.26 20.96
CA ILE A 288 -8.56 3.91 21.47
C ILE A 288 -7.50 3.76 22.57
N GLU A 289 -7.93 3.54 23.80
CA GLU A 289 -7.03 3.39 24.93
C GLU A 289 -6.40 1.99 25.00
N ASP A 290 -5.60 1.73 26.04
CA ASP A 290 -4.81 0.51 26.19
C ASP A 290 -5.68 -0.76 26.31
N ASN A 291 -5.18 -1.88 25.79
CA ASN A 291 -5.78 -3.22 25.89
C ASN A 291 -7.20 -3.35 25.29
N VAL A 292 -7.60 -2.47 24.41
CA VAL A 292 -8.91 -2.53 23.73
C VAL A 292 -8.91 -3.60 22.66
N ILE A 293 -10.03 -4.33 22.54
CA ILE A 293 -10.26 -5.31 21.47
C ILE A 293 -11.47 -4.84 20.64
N ILE A 294 -11.27 -4.69 19.32
CA ILE A 294 -12.34 -4.32 18.40
C ILE A 294 -12.51 -5.43 17.36
N TYR A 295 -13.65 -6.12 17.46
CA TYR A 295 -13.99 -7.22 16.56
C TYR A 295 -14.45 -6.75 15.17
N ALA A 296 -14.51 -7.71 14.27
CA ALA A 296 -14.67 -7.51 12.83
C ALA A 296 -15.82 -6.58 12.44
N ASN A 297 -15.57 -5.79 11.39
CA ASN A 297 -16.53 -4.89 10.74
C ASN A 297 -17.14 -3.81 11.65
N SER A 298 -16.52 -3.52 12.79
CA SER A 298 -17.01 -2.43 13.64
C SER A 298 -16.47 -1.08 13.13
N THR A 299 -17.35 -0.08 13.16
CA THR A 299 -17.06 1.27 12.70
C THR A 299 -17.16 2.22 13.89
N ILE A 300 -16.05 2.92 14.18
CA ILE A 300 -15.94 3.89 15.28
C ILE A 300 -15.56 5.23 14.68
N LEU A 301 -16.41 6.24 14.90
CA LEU A 301 -16.31 7.53 14.25
C LEU A 301 -16.26 8.69 15.23
N GLY A 302 -15.49 9.72 14.86
CA GLY A 302 -15.50 11.02 15.54
C GLY A 302 -14.28 11.31 16.39
N GLY A 303 -13.81 12.57 16.34
CA GLY A 303 -12.60 13.00 17.05
C GLY A 303 -12.72 13.01 18.56
N ASP A 304 -13.93 13.19 19.08
CA ASP A 304 -14.24 13.20 20.51
C ASP A 304 -14.59 11.80 21.06
N THR A 305 -14.72 10.81 20.18
CA THR A 305 -15.04 9.43 20.57
C THR A 305 -13.82 8.76 21.18
N VAL A 306 -13.95 8.29 22.42
CA VAL A 306 -12.91 7.58 23.16
C VAL A 306 -13.41 6.19 23.52
N ILE A 307 -12.67 5.15 23.16
CA ILE A 307 -12.91 3.78 23.63
C ILE A 307 -11.96 3.54 24.79
N GLY A 308 -12.51 3.48 26.00
CA GLY A 308 -11.77 3.39 27.26
C GLY A 308 -11.01 2.07 27.40
N ALA A 309 -9.95 2.11 28.20
CA ALA A 309 -9.02 0.99 28.38
C ALA A 309 -9.73 -0.32 28.77
N ASN A 310 -9.23 -1.44 28.25
CA ASN A 310 -9.78 -2.79 28.46
C ASN A 310 -11.24 -2.98 27.96
N ALA A 311 -11.77 -2.05 27.17
CA ALA A 311 -13.08 -2.23 26.55
C ALA A 311 -13.03 -3.27 25.42
N ILE A 312 -14.17 -3.93 25.20
CA ILE A 312 -14.35 -4.91 24.12
C ILE A 312 -15.52 -4.47 23.25
N ILE A 313 -15.26 -4.21 21.99
CA ILE A 313 -16.28 -3.87 21.00
C ILE A 313 -16.56 -5.10 20.15
N GLY A 314 -17.76 -5.61 20.21
CA GLY A 314 -18.23 -6.75 19.41
C GLY A 314 -18.24 -6.46 17.92
N GLY A 315 -18.44 -7.49 17.10
CA GLY A 315 -18.46 -7.32 15.64
C GLY A 315 -19.69 -6.58 15.11
N ASN A 316 -19.53 -5.93 13.94
CA ASN A 316 -20.60 -5.20 13.23
C ASN A 316 -21.27 -4.08 14.05
N ILE A 317 -20.52 -3.43 14.92
CA ILE A 317 -21.01 -2.33 15.76
C ILE A 317 -20.68 -0.99 15.12
N TRP A 318 -21.66 -0.09 15.15
CA TRP A 318 -21.49 1.30 14.72
C TRP A 318 -21.51 2.21 15.96
N LEU A 319 -20.37 2.86 16.26
CA LEU A 319 -20.19 3.74 17.40
C LEU A 319 -19.84 5.16 16.97
N THR A 320 -20.52 6.12 17.55
CA THR A 320 -20.26 7.56 17.41
C THR A 320 -20.13 8.25 18.79
N GLU A 321 -20.16 7.46 19.86
CA GLU A 321 -20.08 7.90 21.25
C GLU A 321 -18.99 7.12 21.98
N SER A 322 -18.46 7.73 23.05
CA SER A 322 -17.41 7.12 23.88
C SER A 322 -17.93 5.93 24.68
N VAL A 323 -17.05 4.96 24.91
CA VAL A 323 -17.28 3.76 25.72
C VAL A 323 -16.38 3.81 26.95
N GLN A 324 -16.94 3.64 28.15
CA GLN A 324 -16.17 3.63 29.40
C GLN A 324 -15.22 2.43 29.45
N ALA A 325 -14.13 2.59 30.21
CA ALA A 325 -13.13 1.54 30.41
C ALA A 325 -13.74 0.25 30.97
N GLY A 326 -13.27 -0.88 30.48
CA GLY A 326 -13.68 -2.23 30.91
C GLY A 326 -15.06 -2.68 30.43
N LEU A 327 -15.81 -1.86 29.72
CA LEU A 327 -17.13 -2.24 29.20
C LEU A 327 -17.05 -3.14 27.98
N LYS A 328 -18.05 -4.00 27.83
CA LYS A 328 -18.28 -4.80 26.63
C LYS A 328 -19.51 -4.27 25.91
N VAL A 329 -19.34 -3.86 24.66
CA VAL A 329 -20.41 -3.43 23.76
C VAL A 329 -20.69 -4.57 22.79
N MET A 330 -21.91 -5.09 22.79
CA MET A 330 -22.32 -6.23 21.98
C MET A 330 -23.68 -5.97 21.35
N LEU A 331 -23.89 -6.47 20.12
CA LEU A 331 -25.21 -6.47 19.52
C LEU A 331 -26.11 -7.45 20.27
N LYS A 332 -27.38 -7.06 20.50
CA LYS A 332 -28.40 -8.01 20.92
C LYS A 332 -28.54 -9.11 19.88
N ARG A 333 -28.68 -10.37 20.29
CA ARG A 333 -28.84 -11.49 19.34
C ARG A 333 -30.00 -11.19 18.39
N PRO A 334 -29.77 -11.24 17.06
CA PRO A 334 -30.86 -11.12 16.09
C PRO A 334 -31.81 -12.34 16.23
N GLU A 335 -33.09 -12.12 16.04
CA GLU A 335 -34.07 -13.21 15.90
C GLU A 335 -33.92 -13.80 14.48
N LEU A 336 -33.66 -15.10 14.42
CA LEU A 336 -33.55 -15.83 13.14
C LEU A 336 -34.93 -16.45 12.86
N ILE A 337 -35.44 -16.20 11.67
CA ILE A 337 -36.68 -16.83 11.17
C ILE A 337 -36.29 -17.96 10.24
N TYR A 338 -36.70 -19.17 10.57
CA TYR A 338 -36.56 -20.35 9.73
C TYR A 338 -37.88 -20.59 9.01
N THR A 339 -37.89 -20.54 7.68
CA THR A 339 -39.05 -20.76 6.82
C THR A 339 -38.87 -22.03 6.00
#